data_498eb1dfdcd3fc4b14627bedcef17d0a
#
_entry.id   498eb1dfdcd3fc4b14627bedcef17d0a
#
_cell.length_a   1.000
_cell.length_b   1.000
_cell.length_c   1.000
_cell.angle_alpha   90.00
_cell.angle_beta   90.00
_cell.angle_gamma   90.00
#
_symmetry.space_group_name_H-M   'P 1'
#
loop_
_entity.id
_entity.type
_entity.pdbx_description
1 polymer ?
#
loop_
_entity_poly.entity_id
_entity_poly.type
_entity_poly.pdbx_seq_one_letter_code
_entity_poly.pdbx_strand_id
1 'polypeptide(L)'
;MCIRDSPLIQDYDGRADGILRAVVYRLWSEGFRFFLSGMACGFDLAAAEAVLALRGECAGMELVAVVPFAGQPESFSDADKRRYADVLTAADRTVVLADSYSRGCYYRRNDYLVDHAVRVVAWYIRRNSGTGYTVRRARHQGIEVLNLYEDKMNPTLF
;
A
#
# COMPACT_ATOMS: atom_id res chain seq x y z
N MET A 1 6.39 2.68 0.56
CA MET A 1 5.05 3.02 1.00
C MET A 1 4.08 2.83 -0.14
N CYS A 2 3.02 2.13 0.11
CA CYS A 2 2.08 1.68 -0.90
C CYS A 2 0.68 2.12 -0.55
N ILE A 3 -0.07 2.58 -1.54
CA ILE A 3 -1.42 3.07 -1.38
C ILE A 3 -2.31 2.44 -2.44
N ARG A 4 -3.49 2.01 -2.02
CA ARG A 4 -4.44 1.41 -2.91
C ARG A 4 -5.89 1.82 -2.69
N ASP A 5 -6.68 1.30 -3.58
CA ASP A 5 -7.99 1.62 -4.02
C ASP A 5 -9.21 1.20 -3.18
N SER A 6 -10.36 1.75 -3.56
CA SER A 6 -11.71 1.45 -3.10
C SER A 6 -12.09 -0.03 -3.30
N PRO A 7 -12.90 -0.63 -2.38
CA PRO A 7 -13.21 -2.07 -2.40
C PRO A 7 -14.07 -2.54 -3.58
N LEU A 8 -14.51 -1.65 -4.44
CA LEU A 8 -15.47 -1.99 -5.50
C LEU A 8 -14.86 -2.35 -6.86
N ILE A 9 -13.55 -2.08 -7.09
CA ILE A 9 -12.89 -2.44 -8.34
C ILE A 9 -11.43 -2.77 -8.05
N GLN A 10 -11.07 -4.02 -8.15
CA GLN A 10 -9.69 -4.48 -8.10
C GLN A 10 -9.02 -4.21 -9.44
N ASP A 11 -8.36 -3.07 -9.57
CA ASP A 11 -7.58 -2.77 -10.78
C ASP A 11 -6.24 -3.52 -10.78
N TYR A 12 -5.84 -4.06 -9.64
CA TYR A 12 -4.59 -4.80 -9.50
C TYR A 12 -4.77 -6.28 -9.87
N ASP A 13 -4.04 -6.72 -10.86
CA ASP A 13 -4.09 -8.06 -11.47
C ASP A 13 -2.87 -8.94 -11.17
N GLY A 14 -2.05 -8.58 -10.20
CA GLY A 14 -0.85 -9.32 -9.81
C GLY A 14 0.40 -9.05 -10.66
N ARG A 15 0.31 -8.21 -11.69
CA ARG A 15 1.45 -7.96 -12.60
C ARG A 15 2.66 -7.33 -11.95
N ALA A 16 2.50 -6.63 -10.84
CA ALA A 16 3.62 -6.02 -10.12
C ALA A 16 4.27 -6.94 -9.08
N ASP A 17 3.71 -8.12 -8.78
CA ASP A 17 4.22 -9.00 -7.74
C ASP A 17 5.70 -9.35 -7.95
N GLY A 18 6.11 -9.60 -9.20
CA GLY A 18 7.48 -9.93 -9.55
C GLY A 18 8.49 -8.79 -9.38
N ILE A 19 8.04 -7.53 -9.33
CA ILE A 19 8.91 -6.36 -9.19
C ILE A 19 8.81 -5.69 -7.83
N LEU A 20 7.79 -6.00 -7.03
CA LEU A 20 7.57 -5.36 -5.73
C LEU A 20 8.75 -5.53 -4.78
N ARG A 21 9.36 -6.71 -4.71
CA ARG A 21 10.54 -6.93 -3.88
C ARG A 21 11.72 -6.08 -4.32
N ALA A 22 11.96 -5.98 -5.62
CA ALA A 22 13.03 -5.13 -6.17
C ALA A 22 12.78 -3.65 -5.86
N VAL A 23 11.55 -3.18 -6.00
CA VAL A 23 11.15 -1.80 -5.67
C VAL A 23 11.34 -1.51 -4.18
N VAL A 24 10.86 -2.38 -3.30
CA VAL A 24 11.00 -2.23 -1.84
C VAL A 24 12.48 -2.25 -1.43
N TYR A 25 13.27 -3.17 -1.99
CA TYR A 25 14.70 -3.24 -1.73
C TYR A 25 15.42 -1.95 -2.17
N ARG A 26 15.10 -1.44 -3.35
CA ARG A 26 15.66 -0.17 -3.85
C ARG A 26 15.32 0.98 -2.91
N LEU A 27 14.07 1.12 -2.49
CA LEU A 27 13.68 2.17 -1.54
C LEU A 27 14.43 2.04 -0.20
N TRP A 28 14.59 0.83 0.30
CA TRP A 28 15.41 0.60 1.49
C TRP A 28 16.88 1.03 1.26
N SER A 29 17.46 0.73 0.12
CA SER A 29 18.83 1.15 -0.24
C SER A 29 18.98 2.66 -0.38
N GLU A 30 17.90 3.37 -0.72
CA GLU A 30 17.82 4.84 -0.75
C GLU A 30 17.63 5.46 0.64
N GLY A 31 17.47 4.65 1.69
CA GLY A 31 17.38 5.10 3.08
C GLY A 31 15.98 5.02 3.70
N PHE A 32 14.98 4.58 2.96
CA PHE A 32 13.64 4.38 3.53
C PHE A 32 13.64 3.21 4.50
N ARG A 33 12.95 3.36 5.63
CA ARG A 33 12.89 2.33 6.69
C ARG A 33 11.45 1.97 7.04
N PHE A 34 10.53 2.92 6.98
CA PHE A 34 9.12 2.71 7.34
C PHE A 34 8.28 2.60 6.07
N PHE A 35 7.59 1.47 5.93
CA PHE A 35 6.73 1.16 4.81
C PHE A 35 5.29 1.06 5.31
N LEU A 36 4.42 1.95 4.85
CA LEU A 36 3.02 2.01 5.25
C LEU A 36 2.15 1.30 4.22
N SER A 37 1.27 0.42 4.68
CA SER A 37 0.26 -0.25 3.85
C SER A 37 -1.14 0.09 4.35
N GLY A 38 -2.05 0.42 3.43
CA GLY A 38 -3.46 0.66 3.73
C GLY A 38 -4.29 -0.62 3.92
N MET A 39 -3.64 -1.77 3.83
CA MET A 39 -4.22 -3.08 4.11
C MET A 39 -5.44 -3.45 3.25
N ALA A 40 -5.64 -2.79 2.11
CA ALA A 40 -6.65 -3.20 1.15
C ALA A 40 -6.22 -4.47 0.41
N CYS A 41 -7.17 -5.30 -0.01
CA CYS A 41 -6.85 -6.47 -0.83
C CYS A 41 -6.21 -6.05 -2.17
N GLY A 42 -5.43 -6.93 -2.78
CA GLY A 42 -4.69 -6.66 -4.01
C GLY A 42 -3.34 -5.99 -3.76
N PHE A 43 -3.10 -4.82 -4.32
CA PHE A 43 -1.76 -4.18 -4.31
C PHE A 43 -1.21 -3.90 -2.90
N ASP A 44 -2.02 -3.42 -1.99
CA ASP A 44 -1.58 -3.11 -0.63
C ASP A 44 -1.09 -4.36 0.12
N LEU A 45 -1.84 -5.47 0.03
CA LEU A 45 -1.42 -6.74 0.63
C LEU A 45 -0.16 -7.29 -0.04
N ALA A 46 -0.09 -7.27 -1.38
CA ALA A 46 1.08 -7.74 -2.11
C ALA A 46 2.34 -6.94 -1.76
N ALA A 47 2.21 -5.62 -1.64
CA ALA A 47 3.31 -4.75 -1.24
C ALA A 47 3.73 -4.97 0.22
N ALA A 48 2.78 -5.14 1.14
CA ALA A 48 3.06 -5.48 2.53
C ALA A 48 3.79 -6.82 2.66
N GLU A 49 3.36 -7.84 1.92
CA GLU A 49 4.04 -9.14 1.86
C GLU A 49 5.47 -9.04 1.33
N ALA A 50 5.72 -8.17 0.33
CA ALA A 50 7.07 -7.91 -0.18
C ALA A 50 7.98 -7.27 0.89
N VAL A 51 7.47 -6.33 1.67
CA VAL A 51 8.21 -5.74 2.81
C VAL A 51 8.54 -6.81 3.84
N LEU A 52 7.57 -7.63 4.24
CA LEU A 52 7.78 -8.70 5.21
C LEU A 52 8.81 -9.74 4.73
N ALA A 53 8.80 -10.06 3.43
CA ALA A 53 9.75 -10.99 2.84
C ALA A 53 11.21 -10.48 2.90
N LEU A 54 11.41 -9.17 2.84
CA LEU A 54 12.74 -8.54 2.84
C LEU A 54 13.22 -8.09 4.22
N ARG A 55 12.31 -7.94 5.19
CA ARG A 55 12.61 -7.35 6.49
C ARG A 55 13.74 -8.06 7.24
N GLY A 56 13.85 -9.39 7.12
CA GLY A 56 14.91 -10.16 7.76
C GLY A 56 16.32 -9.87 7.23
N GLU A 57 16.43 -9.42 5.98
CA GLU A 57 17.71 -9.11 5.30
C GLU A 57 18.00 -7.61 5.26
N CYS A 58 16.98 -6.78 5.41
CA CYS A 58 17.06 -5.33 5.29
C CYS A 58 16.98 -4.67 6.69
N ALA A 59 18.13 -4.41 7.28
CA ALA A 59 18.23 -3.88 8.64
C ALA A 59 17.42 -2.60 8.85
N GLY A 60 16.61 -2.56 9.92
CA GLY A 60 15.78 -1.42 10.30
C GLY A 60 14.51 -1.23 9.44
N MET A 61 14.20 -2.15 8.52
CA MET A 61 12.96 -2.11 7.74
C MET A 61 11.77 -2.47 8.65
N GLU A 62 10.75 -1.62 8.66
CA GLU A 62 9.51 -1.83 9.43
C GLU A 62 8.28 -1.69 8.53
N LEU A 63 7.31 -2.58 8.73
CA LEU A 63 5.98 -2.50 8.13
C LEU A 63 4.99 -1.89 9.12
N VAL A 64 4.32 -0.82 8.69
CA VAL A 64 3.22 -0.18 9.42
C VAL A 64 1.90 -0.47 8.71
N ALA A 65 1.04 -1.25 9.33
CA ALA A 65 -0.31 -1.51 8.83
C ALA A 65 -1.25 -0.37 9.25
N VAL A 66 -1.87 0.29 8.29
CA VAL A 66 -2.84 1.37 8.52
C VAL A 66 -4.23 0.89 8.15
N VAL A 67 -5.03 0.58 9.15
CA VAL A 67 -6.35 -0.03 9.03
C VAL A 67 -7.42 1.06 9.12
N PRO A 68 -8.30 1.22 8.11
CA PRO A 68 -9.33 2.25 8.13
C PRO A 68 -10.37 2.04 9.24
N PHE A 69 -10.72 0.78 9.53
CA PHE A 69 -11.61 0.37 10.63
C PHE A 69 -11.43 -1.12 10.92
N ALA A 70 -11.74 -1.54 12.13
CA ALA A 70 -11.46 -2.90 12.62
C ALA A 70 -12.07 -4.02 11.76
N GLY A 71 -13.27 -3.81 11.18
CA GLY A 71 -13.97 -4.78 10.33
C GLY A 71 -13.57 -4.77 8.86
N GLN A 72 -12.49 -4.10 8.47
CA GLN A 72 -12.07 -3.99 7.06
C GLN A 72 -12.07 -5.33 6.29
N PRO A 73 -11.55 -6.44 6.83
CA PRO A 73 -11.45 -7.68 6.06
C PRO A 73 -12.77 -8.46 5.92
N GLU A 74 -13.86 -8.05 6.56
CA GLU A 74 -15.13 -8.81 6.53
C GLU A 74 -15.65 -9.06 5.11
N SER A 75 -15.44 -8.10 4.19
CA SER A 75 -15.85 -8.20 2.78
C SER A 75 -14.85 -8.89 1.87
N PHE A 76 -13.70 -9.31 2.37
CA PHE A 76 -12.64 -9.94 1.57
C PHE A 76 -12.98 -11.40 1.28
N SER A 77 -12.34 -11.98 0.25
CA SER A 77 -12.35 -13.42 0.04
C SER A 77 -11.67 -14.14 1.22
N ASP A 78 -11.95 -15.43 1.40
CA ASP A 78 -11.31 -16.21 2.47
C ASP A 78 -9.79 -16.25 2.32
N ALA A 79 -9.29 -16.31 1.10
CA ALA A 79 -7.86 -16.24 0.82
C ALA A 79 -7.26 -14.90 1.24
N ASP A 80 -7.91 -13.78 0.90
CA ASP A 80 -7.42 -12.45 1.27
C ASP A 80 -7.59 -12.17 2.76
N LYS A 81 -8.61 -12.73 3.43
CA LYS A 81 -8.74 -12.67 4.89
C LYS A 81 -7.54 -13.32 5.59
N ARG A 82 -7.09 -14.48 5.10
CA ARG A 82 -5.90 -15.15 5.64
C ARG A 82 -4.65 -14.32 5.42
N ARG A 83 -4.42 -13.83 4.20
CA ARG A 83 -3.29 -12.94 3.88
C ARG A 83 -3.29 -11.68 4.76
N TYR A 84 -4.45 -11.06 4.92
CA TYR A 84 -4.64 -9.89 5.78
C TYR A 84 -4.26 -10.19 7.24
N ALA A 85 -4.76 -11.30 7.78
CA ALA A 85 -4.47 -11.70 9.16
C ALA A 85 -2.98 -12.00 9.36
N ASP A 86 -2.34 -12.68 8.41
CA ASP A 86 -0.91 -12.99 8.45
C ASP A 86 -0.06 -11.71 8.41
N VAL A 87 -0.38 -10.79 7.50
CA VAL A 87 0.31 -9.49 7.40
C VAL A 87 0.13 -8.67 8.67
N LEU A 88 -1.10 -8.59 9.19
CA LEU A 88 -1.39 -7.82 10.39
C LEU A 88 -0.65 -8.36 11.62
N THR A 89 -0.59 -9.69 11.76
CA THR A 89 0.15 -10.36 12.84
C THR A 89 1.65 -10.09 12.74
N ALA A 90 2.21 -10.06 11.53
CA ALA A 90 3.63 -9.87 11.29
C ALA A 90 4.06 -8.41 11.22
N ALA A 91 3.14 -7.46 11.08
CA ALA A 91 3.45 -6.03 11.03
C ALA A 91 4.16 -5.55 12.30
N ASP A 92 5.11 -4.64 12.14
CA ASP A 92 5.86 -4.07 13.27
C ASP A 92 4.99 -3.09 14.07
N ARG A 93 4.08 -2.41 13.37
CA ARG A 93 3.10 -1.49 13.99
C ARG A 93 1.76 -1.58 13.28
N THR A 94 0.69 -1.36 14.03
CA THR A 94 -0.67 -1.29 13.50
C THR A 94 -1.35 -0.02 14.00
N VAL A 95 -1.91 0.74 13.07
CA VAL A 95 -2.72 1.94 13.33
C VAL A 95 -4.14 1.65 12.88
N VAL A 96 -5.10 1.61 13.80
CA VAL A 96 -6.53 1.44 13.51
C VAL A 96 -7.20 2.80 13.66
N LEU A 97 -7.77 3.33 12.58
CA LEU A 97 -8.29 4.70 12.55
C LEU A 97 -9.71 4.83 13.07
N ALA A 98 -10.48 3.74 13.08
CA ALA A 98 -11.86 3.70 13.62
C ALA A 98 -12.25 2.29 14.05
N ASP A 99 -13.18 2.19 14.99
CA ASP A 99 -13.69 0.90 15.48
C ASP A 99 -14.62 0.22 14.47
N SER A 100 -15.36 1.01 13.69
CA SER A 100 -16.34 0.52 12.73
C SER A 100 -16.35 1.35 11.44
N TYR A 101 -16.99 0.78 10.43
CA TYR A 101 -17.19 1.46 9.15
C TYR A 101 -17.97 2.77 9.32
N SER A 102 -17.51 3.82 8.65
CA SER A 102 -18.25 5.05 8.46
C SER A 102 -17.95 5.64 7.08
N ARG A 103 -18.89 6.44 6.56
CA ARG A 103 -18.68 7.10 5.26
C ARG A 103 -17.37 7.89 5.27
N GLY A 104 -16.54 7.70 4.24
CA GLY A 104 -15.26 8.38 4.10
C GLY A 104 -14.08 7.74 4.88
N CYS A 105 -14.27 6.60 5.57
CA CYS A 105 -13.20 5.93 6.31
C CYS A 105 -11.98 5.58 5.43
N TYR A 106 -12.20 5.19 4.18
CA TYR A 106 -11.13 4.90 3.23
C TYR A 106 -10.35 6.17 2.81
N TYR A 107 -11.05 7.29 2.65
CA TYR A 107 -10.39 8.57 2.37
C TYR A 107 -9.54 9.04 3.57
N ARG A 108 -10.05 8.88 4.80
CA ARG A 108 -9.28 9.19 6.01
C ARG A 108 -8.01 8.32 6.10
N ARG A 109 -8.12 7.03 5.77
CA ARG A 109 -6.95 6.16 5.71
C ARG A 109 -5.96 6.63 4.64
N ASN A 110 -6.44 6.99 3.44
CA ASN A 110 -5.60 7.48 2.37
C ASN A 110 -4.92 8.80 2.74
N ASP A 111 -5.65 9.71 3.38
CA ASP A 111 -5.10 10.97 3.91
C ASP A 111 -3.99 10.70 4.93
N TYR A 112 -4.24 9.79 5.87
CA TYR A 112 -3.23 9.38 6.85
C TYR A 112 -1.95 8.85 6.19
N LEU A 113 -2.09 7.99 5.19
CA LEU A 113 -0.94 7.45 4.45
C LEU A 113 -0.13 8.56 3.78
N VAL A 114 -0.79 9.49 3.10
CA VAL A 114 -0.11 10.60 2.42
C VAL A 114 0.53 11.56 3.42
N ASP A 115 -0.17 11.90 4.50
CA ASP A 115 0.33 12.84 5.50
C ASP A 115 1.56 12.33 6.27
N HIS A 116 1.76 11.00 6.31
CA HIS A 116 2.91 10.34 6.93
C HIS A 116 3.95 9.83 5.91
N ALA A 117 3.86 10.28 4.66
CA ALA A 117 4.67 9.79 3.57
C ALA A 117 5.63 10.84 3.03
N VAL A 118 6.80 10.39 2.60
CA VAL A 118 7.74 11.19 1.80
C VAL A 118 7.87 10.64 0.38
N ARG A 119 7.34 9.46 0.12
CA ARG A 119 7.22 8.83 -1.21
C ARG A 119 6.02 7.91 -1.24
N VAL A 120 5.34 7.85 -2.37
CA VAL A 120 4.18 6.99 -2.62
C VAL A 120 4.52 6.00 -3.72
N VAL A 121 4.29 4.71 -3.47
CA VAL A 121 4.29 3.67 -4.49
C VAL A 121 2.85 3.25 -4.74
N ALA A 122 2.43 3.26 -5.99
CA ALA A 122 1.04 2.99 -6.36
C ALA A 122 0.93 2.07 -7.58
N TRP A 123 -0.18 1.38 -7.69
CA TRP A 123 -0.68 0.79 -8.93
C TRP A 123 -1.89 1.63 -9.38
N TYR A 124 -1.64 2.60 -10.25
CA TYR A 124 -2.61 3.63 -10.60
C TYR A 124 -2.96 3.57 -12.09
N ILE A 125 -4.22 3.28 -12.38
CA ILE A 125 -4.75 3.18 -13.75
C ILE A 125 -5.80 4.26 -13.98
N ARG A 126 -6.72 4.47 -13.02
CA ARG A 126 -7.90 5.32 -13.20
C ARG A 126 -7.86 6.57 -12.35
N ARG A 127 -8.11 7.71 -13.00
CA ARG A 127 -8.16 9.01 -12.30
C ARG A 127 -9.28 9.09 -11.27
N ASN A 128 -10.44 8.52 -11.56
CA ASN A 128 -11.63 8.55 -10.69
C ASN A 128 -11.70 7.31 -9.80
N SER A 129 -10.66 7.05 -9.04
CA SER A 129 -10.55 5.94 -8.11
C SER A 129 -10.00 6.43 -6.77
N GLY A 130 -10.06 5.60 -5.72
CA GLY A 130 -9.43 5.91 -4.44
C GLY A 130 -7.92 6.11 -4.58
N THR A 131 -7.22 5.29 -5.39
CA THR A 131 -5.81 5.49 -5.72
C THR A 131 -5.61 6.81 -6.48
N GLY A 132 -6.50 7.13 -7.42
CA GLY A 132 -6.48 8.41 -8.12
C GLY A 132 -6.58 9.61 -7.17
N TYR A 133 -7.46 9.53 -6.18
CA TYR A 133 -7.55 10.54 -5.11
C TYR A 133 -6.21 10.68 -4.38
N THR A 134 -5.65 9.57 -3.93
CA THR A 134 -4.42 9.53 -3.15
C THR A 134 -3.22 10.05 -3.94
N VAL A 135 -3.09 9.65 -5.21
CA VAL A 135 -2.02 10.12 -6.11
C VAL A 135 -2.12 11.63 -6.33
N ARG A 136 -3.31 12.16 -6.57
CA ARG A 136 -3.51 13.62 -6.71
C ARG A 136 -3.14 14.37 -5.43
N ARG A 137 -3.57 13.87 -4.27
CA ARG A 137 -3.23 14.46 -2.97
C ARG A 137 -1.73 14.47 -2.74
N ALA A 138 -1.05 13.35 -2.97
CA ALA A 138 0.39 13.23 -2.83
C ALA A 138 1.13 14.23 -3.75
N ARG A 139 0.76 14.28 -5.02
CA ARG A 139 1.34 15.23 -6.00
C ARG A 139 1.10 16.68 -5.60
N HIS A 140 -0.10 17.00 -5.09
CA HIS A 140 -0.43 18.35 -4.62
C HIS A 140 0.43 18.77 -3.41
N GLN A 141 0.82 17.81 -2.56
CA GLN A 141 1.75 18.04 -1.45
C GLN A 141 3.24 17.98 -1.85
N GLY A 142 3.55 17.82 -3.14
CA GLY A 142 4.93 17.72 -3.62
C GLY A 142 5.60 16.38 -3.31
N ILE A 143 4.82 15.35 -2.96
CA ILE A 143 5.33 14.01 -2.69
C ILE A 143 5.52 13.26 -4.00
N GLU A 144 6.69 12.67 -4.18
CA GLU A 144 7.01 11.84 -5.34
C GLU A 144 6.13 10.58 -5.36
N VAL A 145 5.55 10.29 -6.53
CA VAL A 145 4.72 9.10 -6.76
C VAL A 145 5.39 8.21 -7.81
N LEU A 146 5.74 7.00 -7.40
CA LEU A 146 6.17 5.93 -8.30
C LEU A 146 4.95 5.09 -8.68
N ASN A 147 4.50 5.21 -9.93
CA ASN A 147 3.39 4.43 -10.45
C ASN A 147 3.90 3.19 -11.19
N LEU A 148 3.82 2.02 -10.57
CA LEU A 148 4.34 0.77 -11.14
C LEU A 148 3.58 0.30 -12.38
N TYR A 149 2.35 0.77 -12.60
CA TYR A 149 1.61 0.49 -13.82
C TYR A 149 2.24 1.21 -15.03
N GLU A 150 2.58 2.49 -14.90
CA GLU A 150 3.23 3.27 -15.96
C GLU A 150 4.66 2.76 -16.21
N ASP A 151 5.42 2.48 -15.17
CA ASP A 151 6.80 1.99 -15.28
C ASP A 151 6.88 0.62 -15.97
N LYS A 152 5.89 -0.24 -15.75
CA LYS A 152 5.82 -1.55 -16.43
C LYS A 152 5.47 -1.41 -17.92
N MET A 153 4.75 -0.37 -18.30
CA MET A 153 4.44 -0.05 -19.71
C MET A 153 5.61 0.67 -20.40
N ASN A 154 6.58 1.20 -19.63
CA ASN A 154 7.79 1.86 -20.11
C ASN A 154 9.05 1.22 -19.49
N PRO A 155 9.56 0.10 -20.04
CA PRO A 155 10.65 -0.68 -19.43
C PRO A 155 12.03 0.01 -19.42
N THR A 156 12.14 1.28 -19.75
CA THR A 156 13.41 2.03 -19.77
C THR A 156 13.86 2.56 -18.41
N LEU A 157 13.13 2.30 -17.33
CA LEU A 157 13.43 2.80 -15.96
C LEU A 157 13.94 1.72 -14.99
N PHE A 158 14.17 0.51 -15.47
CA PHE A 158 14.71 -0.60 -14.66
C PHE A 158 16.01 -1.15 -15.24
#